data_0fe8504b10b82d8319b504fece19fad2
#
_entry.id   0fe8504b10b82d8319b504fece19fad2
#
_cell.length_a   1.000
_cell.length_b   1.000
_cell.length_c   1.000
_cell.angle_alpha   90.00
_cell.angle_beta   90.00
_cell.angle_gamma   90.00
#
_symmetry.space_group_name_H-M   'P 1'
#
loop_
_entity.id
_entity.type
_entity.pdbx_description
1 polymer ?
#
loop_
_entity_poly.entity_id
_entity_poly.type
_entity_poly.pdbx_seq_one_letter_code
_entity_poly.pdbx_strand_id
1 'polypeptide(L)'
;SRMISELDAVVIAVHSLAEAADDYASLLGQPAREEEFRGITSVRFQLANTAVRLVETDERQGLKQLIFACPDTASAQQRLPKVGLEFVEAQSGDRFLSLQPETTRGLNLALTEKDTAGLDYSASESAIEGLDHAVIASGDGDLTSALLSARLQLDMRLDLTNPDWDARLLFFRCGDLIVEVYQPIAKPLSPEQDRFFGLSWRSANIDATNAELRARGFDVSDVRAGRRAGTRVCTVRDRTHGVPTLILGRD
;
A
#
# COMPACT_ATOMS: atom_id res chain seq x y z
N SER A 1 -16.11 0.08 -17.63
CA SER A 1 -14.77 -0.22 -17.10
C SER A 1 -14.47 0.69 -15.91
N ARG A 2 -13.78 0.18 -14.89
CA ARG A 2 -13.39 0.95 -13.71
C ARG A 2 -12.24 1.89 -14.05
N MET A 3 -12.23 3.08 -13.46
CA MET A 3 -11.14 4.04 -13.63
C MET A 3 -9.82 3.48 -13.09
N ILE A 4 -9.84 2.89 -11.89
CA ILE A 4 -8.69 2.22 -11.29
C ILE A 4 -8.86 0.72 -11.46
N SER A 5 -7.85 0.08 -12.05
CA SER A 5 -7.87 -1.37 -12.28
C SER A 5 -7.20 -2.16 -11.16
N GLU A 6 -6.12 -1.63 -10.59
CA GLU A 6 -5.32 -2.28 -9.55
C GLU A 6 -4.41 -1.27 -8.85
N LEU A 7 -3.64 -1.72 -7.88
CA LEU A 7 -2.58 -0.92 -7.26
C LEU A 7 -1.27 -1.20 -8.00
N ASP A 8 -0.76 -0.17 -8.68
CA ASP A 8 0.50 -0.28 -9.42
C ASP A 8 1.69 -0.43 -8.48
N ALA A 9 1.76 0.42 -7.46
CA ALA A 9 2.86 0.37 -6.49
C ALA A 9 2.50 1.03 -5.16
N VAL A 10 3.18 0.59 -4.11
CA VAL A 10 3.35 1.34 -2.88
C VAL A 10 4.74 1.96 -2.87
N VAL A 11 4.85 3.20 -2.42
CA VAL A 11 6.13 3.91 -2.31
C VAL A 11 6.49 4.06 -0.84
N ILE A 12 7.69 3.63 -0.48
CA ILE A 12 8.23 3.71 0.87
C ILE A 12 9.43 4.66 0.83
N ALA A 13 9.40 5.68 1.68
CA ALA A 13 10.49 6.61 1.84
C ALA A 13 11.45 6.11 2.93
N VAL A 14 12.74 6.07 2.63
CA VAL A 14 13.78 5.48 3.47
C VAL A 14 14.98 6.42 3.59
N HIS A 15 15.74 6.33 4.70
CA HIS A 15 16.93 7.18 4.87
C HIS A 15 18.13 6.68 4.09
N SER A 16 18.32 5.36 4.02
CA SER A 16 19.39 4.74 3.22
C SER A 16 18.77 3.79 2.20
N LEU A 17 18.87 4.16 0.92
CA LEU A 17 18.33 3.34 -0.16
C LEU A 17 19.03 1.98 -0.23
N ALA A 18 20.36 1.94 -0.06
CA ALA A 18 21.12 0.71 -0.11
C ALA A 18 20.76 -0.26 1.02
N GLU A 19 20.68 0.25 2.26
CA GLU A 19 20.30 -0.55 3.42
C GLU A 19 18.86 -1.07 3.32
N ALA A 20 17.94 -0.19 2.93
CA ALA A 20 16.54 -0.56 2.76
C ALA A 20 16.34 -1.56 1.62
N ALA A 21 17.09 -1.43 0.53
CA ALA A 21 17.05 -2.39 -0.59
C ALA A 21 17.45 -3.79 -0.13
N ASP A 22 18.50 -3.93 0.66
CA ASP A 22 18.93 -5.21 1.21
C ASP A 22 17.88 -5.80 2.15
N ASP A 23 17.32 -4.98 3.04
CA ASP A 23 16.31 -5.41 4.00
C ASP A 23 15.01 -5.85 3.30
N TYR A 24 14.53 -5.08 2.33
CA TYR A 24 13.30 -5.43 1.60
C TYR A 24 13.50 -6.61 0.64
N ALA A 25 14.68 -6.78 0.06
CA ALA A 25 14.97 -7.99 -0.71
C ALA A 25 14.88 -9.23 0.16
N SER A 26 15.42 -9.18 1.38
CA SER A 26 15.31 -10.26 2.36
C SER A 26 13.89 -10.48 2.85
N LEU A 27 13.14 -9.40 3.13
CA LEU A 27 11.77 -9.48 3.60
C LEU A 27 10.83 -10.09 2.55
N LEU A 28 10.90 -9.56 1.33
CA LEU A 28 9.97 -9.95 0.26
C LEU A 28 10.39 -11.22 -0.48
N GLY A 29 11.67 -11.62 -0.37
CA GLY A 29 12.18 -12.76 -1.11
C GLY A 29 12.25 -12.51 -2.62
N GLN A 30 12.45 -11.26 -3.03
CA GLN A 30 12.52 -10.82 -4.42
C GLN A 30 13.80 -10.02 -4.67
N PRO A 31 14.33 -10.06 -5.90
CA PRO A 31 15.50 -9.25 -6.22
C PRO A 31 15.16 -7.76 -6.28
N ALA A 32 16.10 -6.94 -5.78
CA ALA A 32 16.03 -5.50 -5.92
C ALA A 32 16.42 -5.09 -7.35
N ARG A 33 15.65 -4.19 -7.94
CA ARG A 33 15.95 -3.59 -9.24
C ARG A 33 16.11 -2.08 -9.07
N GLU A 34 17.31 -1.57 -9.37
CA GLU A 34 17.53 -0.14 -9.41
C GLU A 34 16.89 0.44 -10.66
N GLU A 35 16.10 1.48 -10.50
CA GLU A 35 15.40 2.17 -11.58
C GLU A 35 15.38 3.67 -11.32
N GLU A 36 15.33 4.45 -12.39
CA GLU A 36 14.97 5.85 -12.29
C GLU A 36 13.44 5.96 -12.24
N PHE A 37 12.95 6.66 -11.23
CA PHE A 37 11.52 6.88 -11.01
C PHE A 37 11.27 8.38 -10.87
N ARG A 38 10.61 8.97 -11.88
CA ARG A 38 10.26 10.39 -11.91
C ARG A 38 11.48 11.31 -11.63
N GLY A 39 12.60 10.98 -12.25
CA GLY A 39 13.83 11.75 -12.17
C GLY A 39 14.71 11.48 -10.95
N ILE A 40 14.37 10.50 -10.13
CA ILE A 40 15.18 10.10 -8.97
C ILE A 40 15.53 8.62 -9.01
N THR A 41 16.66 8.28 -8.42
CA THR A 41 17.05 6.87 -8.25
C THR A 41 16.13 6.21 -7.25
N SER A 42 15.58 5.06 -7.62
CA SER A 42 14.70 4.25 -6.78
C SER A 42 15.10 2.78 -6.86
N VAL A 43 14.57 1.99 -5.94
CA VAL A 43 14.66 0.52 -6.01
C VAL A 43 13.26 -0.03 -6.06
N ARG A 44 13.03 -0.97 -6.98
CA ARG A 44 11.74 -1.63 -7.17
C ARG A 44 11.82 -3.11 -6.89
N PHE A 45 10.77 -3.62 -6.26
CA PHE A 45 10.49 -5.05 -6.10
C PHE A 45 9.15 -5.34 -6.75
N GLN A 46 9.09 -6.38 -7.58
CA GLN A 46 7.84 -6.81 -8.19
C GLN A 46 7.24 -7.96 -7.40
N LEU A 47 5.97 -7.84 -7.05
CA LEU A 47 5.17 -8.90 -6.46
C LEU A 47 4.03 -9.30 -7.42
N ALA A 48 3.25 -10.32 -7.07
CA ALA A 48 2.21 -10.81 -7.97
C ALA A 48 1.12 -9.77 -8.28
N ASN A 49 0.78 -8.91 -7.31
CA ASN A 49 -0.35 -7.98 -7.45
C ASN A 49 0.00 -6.50 -7.30
N THR A 50 1.26 -6.17 -7.03
CA THR A 50 1.72 -4.78 -6.92
C THR A 50 3.24 -4.74 -6.94
N ALA A 51 3.79 -3.54 -7.04
CA ALA A 51 5.22 -3.31 -6.85
C ALA A 51 5.49 -2.51 -5.57
N VAL A 52 6.69 -2.65 -5.05
CA VAL A 52 7.22 -1.81 -3.97
C VAL A 52 8.32 -0.94 -4.55
N ARG A 53 8.22 0.37 -4.35
CA ARG A 53 9.27 1.32 -4.72
C ARG A 53 9.86 1.96 -3.47
N LEU A 54 11.17 1.88 -3.34
CA LEU A 54 11.91 2.58 -2.28
C LEU A 54 12.49 3.86 -2.86
N VAL A 55 12.29 4.96 -2.17
CA VAL A 55 12.89 6.27 -2.51
C VAL A 55 13.60 6.83 -1.29
N GLU A 56 14.73 7.51 -1.50
CA GLU A 56 15.48 8.11 -0.40
C GLU A 56 14.83 9.42 0.06
N THR A 57 14.89 9.68 1.35
CA THR A 57 14.39 10.90 1.97
C THR A 57 15.24 11.32 3.16
N ASP A 58 15.34 12.63 3.37
CA ASP A 58 15.91 13.20 4.61
C ASP A 58 14.83 13.40 5.69
N GLU A 59 13.57 13.22 5.32
CA GLU A 59 12.42 13.37 6.20
C GLU A 59 12.08 12.05 6.92
N ARG A 60 10.89 11.97 7.46
CA ARG A 60 10.42 10.77 8.16
C ARG A 60 10.29 9.59 7.21
N GLN A 61 10.83 8.43 7.62
CA GLN A 61 10.66 7.17 6.91
C GLN A 61 9.24 6.63 7.04
N GLY A 62 8.82 5.84 6.08
CA GLY A 62 7.56 5.11 6.12
C GLY A 62 6.86 5.04 4.78
N LEU A 63 5.62 4.55 4.81
CA LEU A 63 4.76 4.50 3.63
C LEU A 63 4.39 5.92 3.21
N LYS A 64 4.78 6.27 1.98
CA LYS A 64 4.72 7.64 1.48
C LYS A 64 3.62 7.87 0.45
N GLN A 65 3.33 6.90 -0.40
CA GLN A 65 2.44 7.10 -1.53
C GLN A 65 1.78 5.79 -1.95
N LEU A 66 0.54 5.86 -2.43
CA LEU A 66 -0.10 4.80 -3.21
C LEU A 66 -0.24 5.26 -4.65
N ILE A 67 0.20 4.42 -5.58
CA ILE A 67 0.07 4.66 -7.02
C ILE A 67 -0.92 3.65 -7.58
N PHE A 68 -2.06 4.14 -8.08
CA PHE A 68 -3.10 3.32 -8.67
C PHE A 68 -2.88 3.17 -10.17
N ALA A 69 -3.09 1.98 -10.69
CA ALA A 69 -3.11 1.75 -12.13
C ALA A 69 -4.42 2.28 -12.73
N CYS A 70 -4.30 3.14 -13.69
CA CYS A 70 -5.41 3.80 -14.38
C CYS A 70 -5.20 3.65 -15.89
N PRO A 71 -5.92 2.71 -16.55
CA PRO A 71 -5.72 2.45 -17.98
C PRO A 71 -5.99 3.63 -18.89
N ASP A 72 -6.89 4.53 -18.48
CA ASP A 72 -7.28 5.71 -19.25
C ASP A 72 -7.06 6.98 -18.43
N THR A 73 -5.82 7.46 -18.41
CA THR A 73 -5.46 8.67 -17.69
C THR A 73 -6.09 9.93 -18.28
N ALA A 74 -6.38 9.93 -19.59
CA ALA A 74 -7.05 11.06 -20.23
C ALA A 74 -8.48 11.25 -19.68
N SER A 75 -9.23 10.17 -19.53
CA SER A 75 -10.57 10.22 -18.92
C SER A 75 -10.50 10.64 -17.44
N ALA A 76 -9.51 10.15 -16.70
CA ALA A 76 -9.30 10.57 -15.31
C ALA A 76 -9.00 12.06 -15.20
N GLN A 77 -8.18 12.61 -16.09
CA GLN A 77 -7.89 14.04 -16.13
C GLN A 77 -9.14 14.89 -16.36
N GLN A 78 -10.09 14.41 -17.15
CA GLN A 78 -11.34 15.13 -17.41
C GLN A 78 -12.35 14.97 -16.26
N ARG A 79 -12.38 13.81 -15.62
CA ARG A 79 -13.38 13.47 -14.62
C ARG A 79 -13.06 14.00 -13.23
N LEU A 80 -11.83 13.80 -12.76
CA LEU A 80 -11.49 14.01 -11.35
C LEU A 80 -11.63 15.48 -10.88
N PRO A 81 -11.30 16.51 -11.69
CA PRO A 81 -11.56 17.89 -11.28
C PRO A 81 -13.06 18.17 -11.05
N LYS A 82 -13.94 17.52 -11.78
CA LYS A 82 -15.39 17.69 -11.64
C LYS A 82 -15.94 17.13 -10.30
N VAL A 83 -15.19 16.26 -9.66
CA VAL A 83 -15.52 15.71 -8.34
C VAL A 83 -14.61 16.24 -7.23
N GLY A 84 -13.89 17.34 -7.51
CA GLY A 84 -13.11 18.07 -6.51
C GLY A 84 -11.71 17.55 -6.25
N LEU A 85 -11.19 16.67 -7.12
CA LEU A 85 -9.80 16.20 -7.04
C LEU A 85 -8.94 16.92 -8.07
N GLU A 86 -7.85 17.51 -7.61
CA GLU A 86 -6.97 18.30 -8.47
C GLU A 86 -5.62 17.64 -8.64
N PHE A 87 -4.98 17.88 -9.78
CA PHE A 87 -3.68 17.34 -10.12
C PHE A 87 -2.56 18.34 -9.82
N VAL A 88 -1.37 17.81 -9.55
CA VAL A 88 -0.15 18.57 -9.46
C VAL A 88 0.43 18.71 -10.87
N GLU A 89 0.45 19.92 -11.41
CA GLU A 89 1.11 20.26 -12.70
C GLU A 89 0.82 19.29 -13.87
N ALA A 90 -0.40 18.76 -13.95
CA ALA A 90 -0.76 17.83 -15.01
C ALA A 90 -0.93 18.51 -16.35
N GLN A 91 -0.42 17.86 -17.40
CA GLN A 91 -0.56 18.29 -18.80
C GLN A 91 -1.32 17.25 -19.59
N SER A 92 -1.92 17.68 -20.70
CA SER A 92 -2.61 16.78 -21.62
C SER A 92 -1.64 15.72 -22.14
N GLY A 93 -2.05 14.45 -22.07
CA GLY A 93 -1.22 13.33 -22.49
C GLY A 93 -0.32 12.72 -21.42
N ASP A 94 -0.31 13.29 -20.22
CA ASP A 94 0.45 12.72 -19.10
C ASP A 94 -0.09 11.32 -18.75
N ARG A 95 0.83 10.37 -18.63
CA ARG A 95 0.53 8.99 -18.25
C ARG A 95 0.72 8.71 -16.76
N PHE A 96 1.26 9.67 -16.03
CA PHE A 96 1.39 9.66 -14.57
C PHE A 96 0.80 10.95 -14.03
N LEU A 97 -0.18 10.83 -13.13
CA LEU A 97 -0.95 11.95 -12.59
C LEU A 97 -0.87 11.93 -11.07
N SER A 98 -0.17 12.90 -10.49
CA SER A 98 -0.18 13.10 -9.03
C SER A 98 -1.40 13.92 -8.63
N LEU A 99 -2.12 13.48 -7.62
CA LEU A 99 -3.21 14.24 -7.02
C LEU A 99 -2.65 15.19 -5.97
N GLN A 100 -3.22 16.40 -5.89
CA GLN A 100 -2.86 17.35 -4.84
C GLN A 100 -3.35 16.84 -3.47
N PRO A 101 -2.46 16.67 -2.48
CA PRO A 101 -2.84 16.11 -1.18
C PRO A 101 -3.93 16.90 -0.48
N GLU A 102 -4.02 18.20 -0.71
CA GLU A 102 -5.09 19.07 -0.17
C GLU A 102 -6.48 18.61 -0.61
N THR A 103 -6.58 17.97 -1.76
CA THR A 103 -7.84 17.45 -2.30
C THR A 103 -8.10 15.98 -1.96
N THR A 104 -7.10 15.27 -1.42
CA THR A 104 -7.15 13.85 -1.07
C THR A 104 -6.93 13.60 0.42
N ARG A 105 -7.41 14.48 1.28
CA ARG A 105 -7.34 14.37 2.74
C ARG A 105 -5.91 14.26 3.28
N GLY A 106 -4.96 14.90 2.63
CA GLY A 106 -3.55 14.87 2.98
C GLY A 106 -2.76 13.66 2.47
N LEU A 107 -3.41 12.73 1.78
CA LEU A 107 -2.77 11.54 1.26
C LEU A 107 -2.08 11.81 -0.08
N ASN A 108 -0.87 11.30 -0.23
CA ASN A 108 -0.16 11.35 -1.50
C ASN A 108 -0.63 10.17 -2.37
N LEU A 109 -1.50 10.44 -3.33
CA LEU A 109 -2.06 9.46 -4.25
C LEU A 109 -1.70 9.84 -5.68
N ALA A 110 -1.43 8.86 -6.51
CA ALA A 110 -1.17 9.05 -7.93
C ALA A 110 -1.90 8.00 -8.76
N LEU A 111 -2.12 8.34 -10.02
CA LEU A 111 -2.65 7.44 -11.04
C LEU A 111 -1.60 7.28 -12.13
N THR A 112 -1.43 6.08 -12.63
CA THR A 112 -0.51 5.82 -13.73
C THR A 112 -1.05 4.80 -14.70
N GLU A 113 -0.74 4.96 -15.97
CA GLU A 113 -0.85 3.83 -16.89
C GLU A 113 0.17 2.77 -16.49
N LYS A 114 -0.25 1.52 -16.51
CA LYS A 114 0.62 0.42 -16.10
C LYS A 114 1.68 0.16 -17.16
N ASP A 115 2.93 0.13 -16.74
CA ASP A 115 4.03 -0.37 -17.55
C ASP A 115 4.31 -1.81 -17.13
N THR A 116 4.01 -2.76 -18.03
CA THR A 116 4.22 -4.19 -17.78
C THR A 116 5.52 -4.71 -18.34
N ALA A 117 6.31 -3.86 -19.00
CA ALA A 117 7.57 -4.29 -19.63
C ALA A 117 8.61 -4.66 -18.56
N GLY A 118 9.13 -5.88 -18.65
CA GLY A 118 10.20 -6.36 -17.78
C GLY A 118 9.80 -6.61 -16.33
N LEU A 119 8.52 -6.86 -16.06
CA LEU A 119 8.04 -7.19 -14.72
C LEU A 119 8.22 -8.68 -14.45
N ASP A 120 9.24 -9.01 -13.65
CA ASP A 120 9.50 -10.37 -13.20
C ASP A 120 9.10 -10.55 -11.75
N TYR A 121 8.21 -11.49 -11.52
CA TYR A 121 7.86 -12.00 -10.20
C TYR A 121 8.15 -13.49 -10.15
N SER A 122 8.88 -13.92 -9.12
CA SER A 122 9.22 -15.32 -8.92
C SER A 122 8.55 -15.86 -7.67
N ALA A 123 7.60 -16.76 -7.84
CA ALA A 123 6.93 -17.39 -6.72
C ALA A 123 7.85 -18.39 -6.01
N SER A 124 7.80 -18.41 -4.68
CA SER A 124 8.37 -19.48 -3.86
C SER A 124 7.52 -19.66 -2.61
N GLU A 125 7.64 -20.83 -1.97
CA GLU A 125 6.81 -21.17 -0.81
C GLU A 125 7.01 -20.20 0.37
N SER A 126 8.24 -19.74 0.60
CA SER A 126 8.60 -18.87 1.72
C SER A 126 8.59 -17.38 1.37
N ALA A 127 8.51 -17.02 0.10
CA ALA A 127 8.51 -15.62 -0.33
C ALA A 127 7.13 -14.99 -0.14
N ILE A 128 7.12 -13.66 -0.03
CA ILE A 128 5.89 -12.88 -0.08
C ILE A 128 5.29 -12.97 -1.48
N GLU A 129 4.03 -13.38 -1.56
CA GLU A 129 3.30 -13.48 -2.82
C GLU A 129 2.86 -12.12 -3.34
N GLY A 130 2.29 -11.32 -2.46
CA GLY A 130 1.73 -10.02 -2.82
C GLY A 130 1.36 -9.21 -1.59
N LEU A 131 0.70 -8.09 -1.83
CA LEU A 131 0.09 -7.26 -0.81
C LEU A 131 -1.34 -7.76 -0.53
N ASP A 132 -1.67 -7.98 0.74
CA ASP A 132 -3.04 -8.27 1.14
C ASP A 132 -3.83 -6.97 1.33
N HIS A 133 -3.28 -6.04 2.09
CA HIS A 133 -3.85 -4.71 2.24
C HIS A 133 -2.83 -3.64 2.60
N ALA A 134 -3.14 -2.42 2.14
CA ALA A 134 -2.50 -1.18 2.58
C ALA A 134 -3.46 -0.45 3.52
N VAL A 135 -2.95 0.08 4.63
CA VAL A 135 -3.77 0.67 5.69
C VAL A 135 -3.61 2.19 5.71
N ILE A 136 -4.75 2.88 5.69
CA ILE A 136 -4.88 4.32 5.89
C ILE A 136 -5.51 4.53 7.27
N ALA A 137 -4.89 5.35 8.11
CA ALA A 137 -5.47 5.78 9.38
C ALA A 137 -6.24 7.08 9.19
N SER A 138 -7.49 7.14 9.67
CA SER A 138 -8.39 8.26 9.47
C SER A 138 -9.12 8.65 10.76
N GLY A 139 -9.34 9.95 10.94
CA GLY A 139 -10.24 10.48 11.98
C GLY A 139 -11.66 10.69 11.48
N ASP A 140 -11.93 10.49 10.19
CA ASP A 140 -13.25 10.62 9.58
C ASP A 140 -13.43 9.61 8.44
N GLY A 141 -13.85 8.42 8.78
CA GLY A 141 -14.02 7.32 7.81
C GLY A 141 -15.07 7.61 6.74
N ASP A 142 -16.07 8.44 7.02
CA ASP A 142 -17.07 8.81 6.03
C ASP A 142 -16.48 9.67 4.92
N LEU A 143 -15.64 10.65 5.26
CA LEU A 143 -14.96 11.48 4.26
C LEU A 143 -13.94 10.68 3.47
N THR A 144 -13.20 9.79 4.10
CA THR A 144 -12.27 8.91 3.40
C THR A 144 -12.99 7.93 2.48
N SER A 145 -14.13 7.41 2.91
CA SER A 145 -15.01 6.60 2.07
C SER A 145 -15.50 7.36 0.84
N ALA A 146 -15.90 8.63 1.01
CA ALA A 146 -16.31 9.47 -0.11
C ALA A 146 -15.18 9.66 -1.12
N LEU A 147 -13.93 9.82 -0.65
CA LEU A 147 -12.77 9.90 -1.51
C LEU A 147 -12.54 8.60 -2.28
N LEU A 148 -12.44 7.47 -1.57
CA LEU A 148 -12.03 6.20 -2.17
C LEU A 148 -13.15 5.57 -3.02
N SER A 149 -14.40 5.63 -2.57
CA SER A 149 -15.52 5.02 -3.26
C SER A 149 -16.19 5.95 -4.26
N ALA A 150 -16.71 7.09 -3.81
CA ALA A 150 -17.48 7.97 -4.68
C ALA A 150 -16.62 8.67 -5.73
N ARG A 151 -15.43 9.12 -5.38
CA ARG A 151 -14.58 9.90 -6.29
C ARG A 151 -13.60 9.02 -7.08
N LEU A 152 -12.87 8.13 -6.40
CA LEU A 152 -11.90 7.23 -7.04
C LEU A 152 -12.52 5.91 -7.54
N GLN A 153 -13.77 5.65 -7.19
CA GLN A 153 -14.56 4.50 -7.66
C GLN A 153 -13.99 3.13 -7.23
N LEU A 154 -13.31 3.07 -6.10
CA LEU A 154 -12.99 1.79 -5.49
C LEU A 154 -14.26 1.17 -4.88
N ASP A 155 -14.35 -0.14 -4.93
CA ASP A 155 -15.51 -0.89 -4.48
C ASP A 155 -15.44 -1.15 -2.97
N MET A 156 -16.37 -0.57 -2.20
CA MET A 156 -16.47 -0.82 -0.77
C MET A 156 -16.95 -2.25 -0.50
N ARG A 157 -16.16 -3.01 0.25
CA ARG A 157 -16.44 -4.41 0.56
C ARG A 157 -16.86 -4.63 2.01
N LEU A 158 -16.49 -3.74 2.90
CA LEU A 158 -16.78 -3.84 4.33
C LEU A 158 -16.85 -2.46 4.95
N ASP A 159 -17.81 -2.28 5.82
CA ASP A 159 -17.89 -1.18 6.79
C ASP A 159 -18.32 -1.81 8.12
N LEU A 160 -17.39 -1.93 9.05
CA LEU A 160 -17.60 -2.62 10.32
C LEU A 160 -17.05 -1.80 11.47
N THR A 161 -17.92 -1.50 12.43
CA THR A 161 -17.49 -0.97 13.72
C THR A 161 -17.45 -2.10 14.73
N ASN A 162 -16.27 -2.35 15.30
CA ASN A 162 -16.09 -3.38 16.31
C ASN A 162 -15.51 -2.77 17.58
N PRO A 163 -16.33 -2.67 18.65
CA PRO A 163 -15.88 -2.11 19.93
C PRO A 163 -14.73 -2.91 20.58
N ASP A 164 -14.68 -4.22 20.36
CA ASP A 164 -13.61 -5.07 20.90
C ASP A 164 -12.24 -4.75 20.28
N TRP A 165 -12.23 -4.24 19.06
CA TRP A 165 -11.02 -3.78 18.39
C TRP A 165 -10.79 -2.28 18.55
N ASP A 166 -11.72 -1.57 19.19
CA ASP A 166 -11.70 -0.13 19.33
C ASP A 166 -11.56 0.60 17.99
N ALA A 167 -12.25 0.11 16.98
CA ALA A 167 -12.05 0.60 15.62
C ALA A 167 -13.31 0.45 14.75
N ARG A 168 -13.43 1.37 13.80
CA ARG A 168 -14.22 1.21 12.57
C ARG A 168 -13.26 0.87 11.45
N LEU A 169 -13.55 -0.21 10.72
CA LEU A 169 -12.78 -0.66 9.57
C LEU A 169 -13.61 -0.55 8.31
N LEU A 170 -13.02 0.01 7.26
CA LEU A 170 -13.63 0.13 5.94
C LEU A 170 -12.69 -0.52 4.94
N PHE A 171 -13.19 -1.44 4.12
CA PHE A 171 -12.39 -2.14 3.12
C PHE A 171 -12.83 -1.73 1.73
N PHE A 172 -11.85 -1.33 0.91
CA PHE A 172 -12.05 -0.96 -0.49
C PHE A 172 -11.23 -1.88 -1.37
N ARG A 173 -11.89 -2.57 -2.28
CA ARG A 173 -11.20 -3.48 -3.20
C ARG A 173 -10.46 -2.70 -4.27
N CYS A 174 -9.20 -3.07 -4.50
CA CYS A 174 -8.35 -2.53 -5.54
C CYS A 174 -7.62 -3.70 -6.23
N GLY A 175 -8.08 -4.09 -7.41
CA GLY A 175 -7.64 -5.34 -8.02
C GLY A 175 -7.97 -6.55 -7.13
N ASP A 176 -6.97 -7.32 -6.73
CA ASP A 176 -7.14 -8.45 -5.82
C ASP A 176 -6.69 -8.16 -4.38
N LEU A 177 -6.41 -6.91 -4.07
CA LEU A 177 -6.02 -6.47 -2.73
C LEU A 177 -7.01 -5.46 -2.14
N ILE A 178 -6.81 -5.13 -0.89
CA ILE A 178 -7.67 -4.21 -0.13
C ILE A 178 -6.90 -2.96 0.26
N VAL A 179 -7.53 -1.80 0.06
CA VAL A 179 -7.16 -0.57 0.76
C VAL A 179 -8.05 -0.50 2.01
N GLU A 180 -7.44 -0.63 3.19
CA GLU A 180 -8.14 -0.60 4.46
C GLU A 180 -8.09 0.80 5.05
N VAL A 181 -9.24 1.29 5.53
CA VAL A 181 -9.31 2.50 6.33
C VAL A 181 -9.56 2.09 7.77
N TYR A 182 -8.68 2.51 8.67
CA TYR A 182 -8.75 2.26 10.10
C TYR A 182 -9.07 3.57 10.81
N GLN A 183 -10.20 3.61 11.51
CA GLN A 183 -10.59 4.74 12.33
C GLN A 183 -10.66 4.32 13.79
N PRO A 184 -9.72 4.76 14.65
CA PRO A 184 -9.77 4.45 16.08
C PRO A 184 -10.93 5.20 16.77
N ILE A 185 -11.55 4.56 17.76
CA ILE A 185 -12.75 5.09 18.45
C ILE A 185 -12.36 5.83 19.73
N ALA A 186 -11.68 5.15 20.68
CA ALA A 186 -11.41 5.72 22.02
C ALA A 186 -10.41 6.87 21.97
N LYS A 187 -9.44 6.82 21.05
CA LYS A 187 -8.46 7.90 20.83
C LYS A 187 -8.58 8.40 19.40
N PRO A 188 -9.56 9.25 19.10
CA PRO A 188 -9.80 9.72 17.75
C PRO A 188 -8.59 10.46 17.18
N LEU A 189 -8.36 10.25 15.88
CA LEU A 189 -7.38 11.03 15.10
C LEU A 189 -8.02 12.33 14.63
N SER A 190 -7.21 13.27 14.14
CA SER A 190 -7.70 14.48 13.52
C SER A 190 -8.64 14.14 12.36
N PRO A 191 -9.86 14.72 12.31
CA PRO A 191 -10.81 14.46 11.23
C PRO A 191 -10.46 15.21 9.93
N GLU A 192 -9.49 16.11 9.95
CA GLU A 192 -9.21 17.00 8.83
C GLU A 192 -8.32 16.34 7.77
N GLN A 193 -7.51 15.36 8.16
CA GLN A 193 -6.60 14.67 7.25
C GLN A 193 -6.42 13.21 7.64
N ASP A 194 -6.03 12.43 6.66
CA ASP A 194 -5.65 11.03 6.82
C ASP A 194 -4.13 10.87 6.78
N ARG A 195 -3.66 9.68 7.10
CA ARG A 195 -2.26 9.31 6.95
C ARG A 195 -2.14 7.84 6.59
N PHE A 196 -1.08 7.48 5.88
CA PHE A 196 -0.73 6.09 5.70
C PHE A 196 -0.27 5.49 7.01
N PHE A 197 -0.70 4.26 7.30
CA PHE A 197 -0.31 3.57 8.52
C PHE A 197 0.71 2.48 8.23
N GLY A 198 0.34 1.43 7.49
CA GLY A 198 1.21 0.29 7.29
C GLY A 198 0.75 -0.65 6.19
N LEU A 199 1.42 -1.79 6.11
CA LEU A 199 1.22 -2.79 5.06
C LEU A 199 1.06 -4.18 5.66
N SER A 200 0.17 -4.98 5.07
CA SER A 200 0.05 -6.40 5.35
C SER A 200 0.34 -7.19 4.08
N TRP A 201 1.38 -7.99 4.15
CA TRP A 201 1.83 -8.83 3.05
C TRP A 201 1.13 -10.19 3.06
N ARG A 202 0.91 -10.75 1.88
CA ARG A 202 0.28 -12.05 1.71
C ARG A 202 1.35 -13.12 1.49
N SER A 203 1.28 -14.20 2.28
CA SER A 203 2.13 -15.37 2.13
C SER A 203 1.28 -16.59 1.76
N ALA A 204 1.74 -17.38 0.82
CA ALA A 204 1.11 -18.65 0.46
C ALA A 204 1.30 -19.72 1.56
N ASN A 205 2.40 -19.63 2.32
CA ASN A 205 2.71 -20.49 3.46
C ASN A 205 3.35 -19.67 4.57
N ILE A 206 2.53 -19.19 5.51
CA ILE A 206 3.01 -18.26 6.55
C ILE A 206 4.03 -18.93 7.49
N ASP A 207 3.92 -20.21 7.75
CA ASP A 207 4.88 -20.92 8.61
C ASP A 207 6.25 -20.97 7.95
N ALA A 208 6.31 -21.24 6.64
CA ALA A 208 7.56 -21.21 5.88
C ALA A 208 8.14 -19.80 5.81
N THR A 209 7.32 -18.79 5.56
CA THR A 209 7.75 -17.38 5.55
C THR A 209 8.29 -16.96 6.90
N ASN A 210 7.59 -17.28 7.99
CA ASN A 210 8.02 -16.96 9.35
C ASN A 210 9.39 -17.60 9.68
N ALA A 211 9.54 -18.88 9.37
CA ALA A 211 10.80 -19.58 9.60
C ALA A 211 11.95 -19.01 8.80
N GLU A 212 11.72 -18.67 7.54
CA GLU A 212 12.74 -18.07 6.66
C GLU A 212 13.16 -16.68 7.13
N LEU A 213 12.21 -15.83 7.54
CA LEU A 213 12.52 -14.51 8.06
C LEU A 213 13.34 -14.58 9.35
N ARG A 214 13.02 -15.51 10.24
CA ARG A 214 13.82 -15.75 11.45
C ARG A 214 15.23 -16.21 11.10
N ALA A 215 15.37 -17.11 10.15
CA ALA A 215 16.67 -17.58 9.68
C ALA A 215 17.51 -16.46 9.06
N ARG A 216 16.87 -15.45 8.47
CA ARG A 216 17.52 -14.25 7.91
C ARG A 216 17.77 -13.15 8.95
N GLY A 217 17.46 -13.39 10.21
CA GLY A 217 17.73 -12.47 11.31
C GLY A 217 16.66 -11.42 11.59
N PHE A 218 15.48 -11.52 11.01
CA PHE A 218 14.37 -10.62 11.35
C PHE A 218 13.80 -10.95 12.74
N ASP A 219 13.42 -9.92 13.46
CA ASP A 219 12.59 -10.02 14.65
C ASP A 219 11.12 -10.15 14.22
N VAL A 220 10.63 -11.39 14.20
CA VAL A 220 9.27 -11.72 13.79
C VAL A 220 8.55 -12.37 14.97
N SER A 221 7.29 -11.96 15.21
CA SER A 221 6.45 -12.62 16.21
C SER A 221 6.15 -14.07 15.83
N ASP A 222 5.69 -14.84 16.79
CA ASP A 222 5.06 -16.11 16.49
C ASP A 222 3.82 -15.91 15.61
N VAL A 223 3.51 -16.92 14.80
CA VAL A 223 2.28 -16.94 14.04
C VAL A 223 1.11 -17.13 15.00
N ARG A 224 0.07 -16.34 14.83
CA ARG A 224 -1.14 -16.36 15.65
C ARG A 224 -2.40 -16.26 14.79
N ALA A 225 -3.55 -16.57 15.36
CA ALA A 225 -4.83 -16.37 14.69
C ALA A 225 -5.02 -14.87 14.36
N GLY A 226 -5.45 -14.59 13.15
CA GLY A 226 -5.81 -13.22 12.73
C GLY A 226 -7.20 -12.83 13.26
N ARG A 227 -7.56 -11.56 13.10
CA ARG A 227 -8.88 -11.05 13.50
C ARG A 227 -10.01 -11.68 12.70
N ARG A 228 -9.77 -11.99 11.41
CA ARG A 228 -10.74 -12.67 10.56
C ARG A 228 -10.57 -14.18 10.68
N ALA A 229 -11.70 -14.89 10.74
CA ALA A 229 -11.69 -16.36 10.77
C ALA A 229 -10.96 -16.92 9.55
N GLY A 230 -10.19 -18.00 9.75
CA GLY A 230 -9.40 -18.62 8.69
C GLY A 230 -8.13 -17.89 8.31
N THR A 231 -7.74 -16.84 9.06
CA THR A 231 -6.50 -16.11 8.82
C THR A 231 -5.50 -16.30 9.96
N ARG A 232 -4.21 -16.29 9.59
CA ARG A 232 -3.09 -16.37 10.51
C ARG A 232 -2.13 -15.23 10.21
N VAL A 233 -1.56 -14.63 11.24
CA VAL A 233 -0.71 -13.44 11.07
C VAL A 233 0.55 -13.53 11.91
N CYS A 234 1.59 -12.86 11.48
CA CYS A 234 2.75 -12.52 12.30
C CYS A 234 3.19 -11.08 12.02
N THR A 235 3.86 -10.49 13.00
CA THR A 235 4.33 -9.10 12.94
C THR A 235 5.83 -9.09 12.69
N VAL A 236 6.27 -8.31 11.73
CA VAL A 236 7.70 -8.02 11.50
C VAL A 236 8.04 -6.74 12.26
N ARG A 237 8.96 -6.84 13.23
CA ARG A 237 9.20 -5.76 14.20
C ARG A 237 10.40 -4.88 13.90
N ASP A 238 11.27 -5.29 12.97
CA ASP A 238 12.49 -4.57 12.62
C ASP A 238 12.74 -4.56 11.11
N ARG A 239 13.70 -3.75 10.68
CA ARG A 239 14.20 -3.68 9.30
C ARG A 239 13.14 -3.32 8.26
N THR A 240 12.03 -2.71 8.67
CA THR A 240 10.93 -2.29 7.77
C THR A 240 10.95 -0.79 7.47
N HIS A 241 11.96 -0.07 7.98
CA HIS A 241 12.21 1.34 7.68
C HIS A 241 10.97 2.23 7.92
N GLY A 242 10.39 2.08 9.11
CA GLY A 242 9.29 2.91 9.57
C GLY A 242 7.91 2.48 9.07
N VAL A 243 7.78 1.32 8.45
CA VAL A 243 6.50 0.78 7.99
C VAL A 243 6.01 -0.32 8.95
N PRO A 244 4.96 -0.09 9.74
CA PRO A 244 4.30 -1.17 10.47
C PRO A 244 3.90 -2.30 9.50
N THR A 245 4.33 -3.51 9.82
CA THR A 245 4.32 -4.62 8.86
C THR A 245 3.75 -5.88 9.47
N LEU A 246 2.70 -6.41 8.82
CA LEU A 246 2.15 -7.72 9.10
C LEU A 246 2.38 -8.66 7.91
N ILE A 247 2.47 -9.94 8.20
CA ILE A 247 2.36 -11.01 7.20
C ILE A 247 1.11 -11.80 7.52
N LEU A 248 0.32 -12.05 6.49
CA LEU A 248 -0.95 -12.73 6.57
C LEU A 248 -0.93 -13.98 5.70
N GLY A 249 -1.41 -15.07 6.27
CA GLY A 249 -1.66 -16.32 5.57
C GLY A 249 -3.06 -16.84 5.86
N ARG A 250 -3.46 -17.87 5.14
CA ARG A 250 -4.72 -18.55 5.37
C ARG A 250 -4.46 -19.94 5.91
N ASP A 251 -5.45 -20.48 6.63
CA ASP A 251 -5.44 -21.88 7.08
C ASP A 251 -5.57 -22.84 5.89
#